data_723840267a2df6b7707794e63d1d7a90
#
_entry.id   723840267a2df6b7707794e63d1d7a90
#
_cell.length_a   1.000
_cell.length_b   1.000
_cell.length_c   1.000
_cell.angle_alpha   90.00
_cell.angle_beta   90.00
_cell.angle_gamma   90.00
#
_symmetry.space_group_name_H-M   'P 1'
#
loop_
_entity.id
_entity.type
_entity.pdbx_description
1 polymer ?
#
loop_
_entity_poly.entity_id
_entity_poly.type
_entity_poly.pdbx_seq_one_letter_code
_entity_poly.pdbx_strand_id
1 'polypeptide(L)'
;MPRSHRSASRPPLAPADYALLSDFRYALRNFIAFSEDAATALGLTPQQHQAMLAVKGAGGSLYVGQIAERLHIKPHSAAELVSRLERQGLAERLPDAEDGRRVSVVLTGQAEHLLAELSAAHLEELRAIRPLLQRLLGRTGAA
;
A
#
# COMPACT_ATOMS: atom_id res chain seq x y z
N MET A 1 42.11 -10.83 -18.95
CA MET A 1 41.09 -11.88 -19.18
C MET A 1 39.73 -11.27 -18.84
N PRO A 2 38.88 -10.97 -19.79
CA PRO A 2 37.54 -10.47 -19.49
C PRO A 2 36.71 -11.65 -18.97
N ARG A 3 36.14 -11.47 -17.78
CA ARG A 3 35.16 -12.43 -17.24
C ARG A 3 33.88 -12.33 -18.05
N SER A 4 33.60 -13.34 -18.82
CA SER A 4 32.33 -13.52 -19.51
C SER A 4 31.21 -13.59 -18.48
N HIS A 5 30.44 -12.54 -18.38
CA HIS A 5 29.13 -12.64 -17.74
C HIS A 5 28.28 -13.58 -18.61
N ARG A 6 28.20 -14.83 -18.21
CA ARG A 6 27.15 -15.70 -18.71
C ARG A 6 25.84 -15.12 -18.29
N SER A 7 25.19 -14.43 -19.19
CA SER A 7 23.77 -14.12 -19.09
C SER A 7 23.08 -15.48 -19.02
N ALA A 8 22.63 -15.86 -17.82
CA ALA A 8 21.78 -17.03 -17.68
C ALA A 8 20.54 -16.76 -18.53
N SER A 9 20.44 -17.44 -19.67
CA SER A 9 19.28 -17.31 -20.56
C SER A 9 18.04 -17.74 -19.77
N ARG A 10 17.10 -16.82 -19.57
CA ARG A 10 15.81 -17.13 -18.96
C ARG A 10 15.12 -18.20 -19.78
N PRO A 11 14.49 -19.20 -19.14
CA PRO A 11 13.74 -20.21 -19.88
C PRO A 11 12.64 -19.54 -20.71
N PRO A 12 12.33 -20.06 -21.90
CA PRO A 12 11.27 -19.52 -22.73
C PRO A 12 9.91 -19.59 -22.00
N LEU A 13 9.09 -18.55 -22.18
CA LEU A 13 7.76 -18.48 -21.59
C LEU A 13 6.77 -19.31 -22.41
N ALA A 14 5.91 -20.04 -21.71
CA ALA A 14 4.79 -20.74 -22.30
C ALA A 14 3.57 -19.81 -22.46
N PRO A 15 2.62 -20.10 -23.36
CA PRO A 15 1.37 -19.33 -23.46
C PRO A 15 0.62 -19.17 -22.13
N ALA A 16 0.63 -20.21 -21.30
CA ALA A 16 0.03 -20.17 -19.97
C ALA A 16 0.66 -19.14 -19.02
N ASP A 17 1.92 -18.78 -19.21
CA ASP A 17 2.59 -17.75 -18.42
C ASP A 17 2.03 -16.36 -18.71
N TYR A 18 1.77 -16.09 -19.98
CA TYR A 18 1.15 -14.81 -20.39
C TYR A 18 -0.28 -14.69 -19.87
N ALA A 19 -1.05 -15.77 -19.97
CA ALA A 19 -2.41 -15.82 -19.43
C ALA A 19 -2.42 -15.54 -17.92
N LEU A 20 -1.50 -16.16 -17.19
CA LEU A 20 -1.40 -15.98 -15.73
C LEU A 20 -1.02 -14.55 -15.35
N LEU A 21 -0.09 -13.93 -16.07
CA LEU A 21 0.28 -12.52 -15.86
C LEU A 21 -0.87 -11.57 -16.20
N SER A 22 -1.60 -11.84 -17.26
CA SER A 22 -2.80 -11.08 -17.66
C SER A 22 -3.88 -11.16 -16.58
N ASP A 23 -4.17 -12.35 -16.08
CA ASP A 23 -5.14 -12.57 -15.01
C ASP A 23 -4.74 -11.86 -13.72
N PHE A 24 -3.46 -11.89 -13.39
CA PHE A 24 -2.94 -11.18 -12.20
C PHE A 24 -3.12 -9.67 -12.32
N ARG A 25 -2.78 -9.10 -13.46
CA ARG A 25 -2.96 -7.65 -13.66
C ARG A 25 -4.44 -7.26 -13.63
N TYR A 26 -5.30 -8.07 -14.19
CA TYR A 26 -6.75 -7.85 -14.12
C TYR A 26 -7.25 -7.90 -12.67
N ALA A 27 -6.86 -8.91 -11.91
CA ALA A 27 -7.22 -9.04 -10.50
C ALA A 27 -6.68 -7.86 -9.66
N LEU A 28 -5.47 -7.39 -9.94
CA LEU A 28 -4.87 -6.25 -9.27
C LEU A 28 -5.65 -4.95 -9.55
N ARG A 29 -6.04 -4.73 -10.79
CA ARG A 29 -6.87 -3.57 -11.16
C ARG A 29 -8.23 -3.59 -10.48
N ASN A 30 -8.87 -4.74 -10.43
CA ASN A 30 -10.14 -4.92 -9.73
C ASN A 30 -10.00 -4.65 -8.24
N PHE A 31 -8.91 -5.10 -7.62
CA PHE A 31 -8.64 -4.84 -6.21
C PHE A 31 -8.43 -3.34 -5.94
N ILE A 32 -7.67 -2.65 -6.80
CA ILE A 32 -7.45 -1.21 -6.67
C ILE A 32 -8.77 -0.44 -6.84
N ALA A 33 -9.58 -0.80 -7.82
CA ALA A 33 -10.90 -0.18 -8.02
C ALA A 33 -11.81 -0.38 -6.80
N PHE A 34 -11.85 -1.59 -6.26
CA PHE A 34 -12.57 -1.89 -5.02
C PHE A 34 -12.07 -1.02 -3.86
N SER A 35 -10.74 -0.92 -3.70
CA SER A 35 -10.12 -0.13 -2.64
C SER A 35 -10.49 1.35 -2.73
N GLU A 36 -10.46 1.92 -3.92
CA GLU A 36 -10.82 3.32 -4.16
C GLU A 36 -12.29 3.59 -3.86
N ASP A 37 -13.17 2.71 -4.32
CA ASP A 37 -14.61 2.81 -4.08
C ASP A 37 -14.95 2.68 -2.58
N ALA A 38 -14.31 1.76 -1.89
CA ALA A 38 -14.50 1.55 -0.47
C ALA A 38 -14.07 2.78 0.36
N ALA A 39 -12.93 3.38 0.02
CA ALA A 39 -12.46 4.60 0.66
C ALA A 39 -13.43 5.77 0.40
N THR A 40 -13.85 5.96 -0.83
CA THR A 40 -14.77 7.01 -1.24
C THR A 40 -16.12 6.90 -0.51
N ALA A 41 -16.62 5.69 -0.33
CA ALA A 41 -17.87 5.43 0.39
C ALA A 41 -17.81 5.90 1.86
N LEU A 42 -16.62 5.97 2.45
CA LEU A 42 -16.39 6.48 3.80
C LEU A 42 -15.93 7.94 3.84
N GLY A 43 -15.98 8.64 2.71
CA GLY A 43 -15.58 10.04 2.61
C GLY A 43 -14.07 10.27 2.56
N LEU A 44 -13.29 9.23 2.24
CA LEU A 44 -11.84 9.29 2.14
C LEU A 44 -11.38 9.28 0.69
N THR A 45 -10.30 10.00 0.40
CA THR A 45 -9.58 9.80 -0.86
C THR A 45 -8.73 8.52 -0.77
N PRO A 46 -8.38 7.89 -1.91
CA PRO A 46 -7.48 6.76 -1.92
C PRO A 46 -6.15 7.04 -1.20
N GLN A 47 -5.58 8.23 -1.38
CA GLN A 47 -4.33 8.61 -0.71
C GLN A 47 -4.48 8.75 0.80
N GLN A 48 -5.60 9.29 1.27
CA GLN A 48 -5.90 9.35 2.70
C GLN A 48 -5.95 7.97 3.34
N HIS A 49 -6.63 7.04 2.70
CA HIS A 49 -6.68 5.65 3.14
C HIS A 49 -5.28 5.02 3.21
N GLN A 50 -4.48 5.20 2.15
CA GLN A 50 -3.13 4.67 2.09
C GLN A 50 -2.21 5.27 3.16
N ALA A 51 -2.32 6.57 3.42
CA ALA A 51 -1.56 7.23 4.49
C ALA A 51 -1.93 6.68 5.88
N MET A 52 -3.22 6.53 6.15
CA MET A 52 -3.70 5.95 7.41
C MET A 52 -3.20 4.51 7.59
N LEU A 53 -3.25 3.70 6.54
CA LEU A 53 -2.76 2.33 6.57
C LEU A 53 -1.25 2.28 6.80
N ALA A 54 -0.49 3.18 6.18
CA ALA A 54 0.96 3.27 6.38
C ALA A 54 1.32 3.59 7.83
N VAL A 55 0.62 4.55 8.44
CA VAL A 55 0.83 4.93 9.85
C VAL A 55 0.51 3.76 10.79
N LYS A 56 -0.63 3.12 10.59
CA LYS A 56 -1.04 1.98 11.43
C LYS A 56 -0.10 0.80 11.27
N GLY A 57 0.28 0.48 10.04
CA GLY A 57 1.18 -0.63 9.72
C GLY A 57 2.61 -0.45 10.25
N ALA A 58 3.03 0.79 10.50
CA ALA A 58 4.34 1.11 11.07
C ALA A 58 4.38 1.05 12.60
N GLY A 59 3.32 0.60 13.23
CA GLY A 59 3.24 0.53 14.69
C GLY A 59 2.51 1.71 15.35
N GLY A 60 1.87 2.57 14.56
CA GLY A 60 1.01 3.65 15.04
C GLY A 60 1.53 5.08 14.85
N SER A 61 2.77 5.25 14.41
CA SER A 61 3.31 6.57 14.07
C SER A 61 4.29 6.51 12.90
N LEU A 62 4.30 7.56 12.11
CA LEU A 62 5.27 7.79 11.03
C LEU A 62 5.59 9.28 10.93
N TYR A 63 6.81 9.59 10.52
CA TYR A 63 7.15 10.95 10.10
C TYR A 63 6.54 11.28 8.76
N VAL A 64 6.25 12.55 8.52
CA VAL A 64 5.67 13.02 7.25
C VAL A 64 6.52 12.60 6.05
N GLY A 65 7.85 12.67 6.16
CA GLY A 65 8.77 12.22 5.12
C GLY A 65 8.67 10.72 4.82
N GLN A 66 8.40 9.90 5.82
CA GLN A 66 8.20 8.46 5.65
C GLN A 66 6.85 8.15 4.95
N ILE A 67 5.83 8.93 5.22
CA ILE A 67 4.54 8.84 4.50
C ILE A 67 4.76 9.18 3.03
N ALA A 68 5.49 10.25 2.73
CA ALA A 68 5.84 10.65 1.37
C ALA A 68 6.55 9.52 0.61
N GLU A 69 7.54 8.90 1.25
CA GLU A 69 8.29 7.78 0.69
C GLU A 69 7.38 6.57 0.41
N ARG A 70 6.54 6.19 1.36
CA ARG A 70 5.62 5.07 1.22
C ARG A 70 4.61 5.24 0.11
N LEU A 71 4.11 6.46 -0.08
CA LEU A 71 3.11 6.77 -1.09
C LEU A 71 3.71 7.21 -2.43
N HIS A 72 5.04 7.30 -2.55
CA HIS A 72 5.74 7.80 -3.72
C HIS A 72 5.26 9.19 -4.14
N ILE A 73 5.09 10.08 -3.17
CA ILE A 73 4.70 11.48 -3.37
C ILE A 73 5.77 12.41 -2.79
N LYS A 74 5.71 13.68 -3.18
CA LYS A 74 6.63 14.68 -2.66
C LYS A 74 6.36 15.02 -1.20
N PRO A 75 7.37 15.41 -0.41
CA PRO A 75 7.20 15.75 1.01
C PRO A 75 6.12 16.80 1.27
N HIS A 76 6.03 17.86 0.45
CA HIS A 76 5.00 18.86 0.63
C HIS A 76 3.58 18.34 0.33
N SER A 77 3.46 17.40 -0.60
CA SER A 77 2.18 16.73 -0.88
C SER A 77 1.75 15.85 0.30
N ALA A 78 2.70 15.16 0.92
CA ALA A 78 2.44 14.39 2.14
C ALA A 78 2.03 15.30 3.31
N ALA A 79 2.68 16.43 3.47
CA ALA A 79 2.34 17.42 4.48
C ALA A 79 0.90 17.95 4.30
N GLU A 80 0.50 18.26 3.07
CA GLU A 80 -0.87 18.65 2.76
C GLU A 80 -1.88 17.54 3.04
N LEU A 81 -1.54 16.31 2.68
CA LEU A 81 -2.36 15.14 2.93
C LEU A 81 -2.62 14.95 4.43
N VAL A 82 -1.58 15.08 5.24
CA VAL A 82 -1.68 15.03 6.70
C VAL A 82 -2.53 16.19 7.24
N SER A 83 -2.38 17.39 6.69
CA SER A 83 -3.20 18.54 7.08
C SER A 83 -4.68 18.31 6.80
N ARG A 84 -5.03 17.68 5.70
CA ARG A 84 -6.41 17.29 5.38
C ARG A 84 -6.94 16.25 6.37
N LEU A 85 -6.14 15.25 6.70
CA LEU A 85 -6.50 14.25 7.71
C LEU A 85 -6.74 14.90 9.08
N GLU A 86 -5.91 15.86 9.48
CA GLU A 86 -6.10 16.61 10.72
C GLU A 86 -7.42 17.40 10.72
N ARG A 87 -7.72 18.10 9.63
CA ARG A 87 -8.97 18.86 9.50
C ARG A 87 -10.22 17.99 9.57
N GLN A 88 -10.10 16.74 9.14
CA GLN A 88 -11.17 15.75 9.23
C GLN A 88 -11.22 15.01 10.58
N GLY A 89 -10.33 15.34 11.50
CA GLY A 89 -10.26 14.67 12.79
C GLY A 89 -9.72 13.25 12.75
N LEU A 90 -8.91 12.91 11.73
CA LEU A 90 -8.41 11.56 11.50
C LEU A 90 -6.94 11.38 11.87
N ALA A 91 -6.17 12.45 11.95
CA ALA A 91 -4.76 12.40 12.33
C ALA A 91 -4.40 13.58 13.24
N GLU A 92 -3.31 13.40 13.95
CA GLU A 92 -2.67 14.43 14.76
C GLU A 92 -1.17 14.44 14.49
N ARG A 93 -0.58 15.65 14.41
CA ARG A 93 0.86 15.84 14.42
C ARG A 93 1.34 15.96 15.86
N LEU A 94 2.34 15.17 16.19
CA LEU A 94 2.99 15.23 17.49
C LEU A 94 4.48 15.53 17.30
N PRO A 95 5.06 16.46 18.13
CA PRO A 95 6.49 16.66 18.11
C PRO A 95 7.19 15.38 18.58
N ASP A 96 8.33 15.04 17.93
CA ASP A 96 9.12 13.91 18.37
C ASP A 96 9.74 14.20 19.74
N ALA A 97 9.66 13.23 20.66
CA ALA A 97 10.22 13.34 21.99
C ALA A 97 11.77 13.42 22.00
N GLU A 98 12.43 12.83 21.02
CA GLU A 98 13.88 12.78 20.90
C GLU A 98 14.45 13.89 20.00
N ASP A 99 13.74 14.27 18.96
CA ASP A 99 14.13 15.32 18.02
C ASP A 99 12.96 16.25 17.73
N GLY A 100 12.92 17.42 18.37
CA GLY A 100 11.85 18.41 18.22
C GLY A 100 11.72 18.99 16.79
N ARG A 101 12.64 18.68 15.86
CA ARG A 101 12.57 19.07 14.45
C ARG A 101 11.71 18.11 13.65
N ARG A 102 11.51 16.89 14.14
CA ARG A 102 10.69 15.88 13.48
C ARG A 102 9.27 15.92 14.03
N VAL A 103 8.34 15.74 13.14
CA VAL A 103 6.91 15.68 13.46
C VAL A 103 6.42 14.29 13.10
N SER A 104 5.95 13.56 14.11
CA SER A 104 5.30 12.27 13.88
C SER A 104 3.80 12.46 13.68
N VAL A 105 3.23 11.59 12.88
CA VAL A 105 1.81 11.53 12.58
C VAL A 105 1.22 10.30 13.26
N VAL A 106 0.16 10.49 14.02
CA VAL A 106 -0.61 9.42 14.66
C VAL A 106 -2.06 9.49 14.23
N LEU A 107 -2.76 8.37 14.28
CA LEU A 107 -4.19 8.32 13.98
C LEU A 107 -5.04 8.60 15.23
N THR A 108 -6.19 9.24 15.01
CA THR A 108 -7.20 9.38 16.05
C THR A 108 -8.00 8.08 16.21
N GLY A 109 -8.76 7.93 17.28
CA GLY A 109 -9.65 6.80 17.49
C GLY A 109 -10.68 6.63 16.36
N GLN A 110 -11.19 7.74 15.85
CA GLN A 110 -12.10 7.73 14.69
C GLN A 110 -11.42 7.16 13.44
N ALA A 111 -10.19 7.57 13.17
CA ALA A 111 -9.42 7.06 12.03
C ALA A 111 -9.14 5.56 12.17
N GLU A 112 -8.77 5.11 13.34
CA GLU A 112 -8.53 3.69 13.60
C GLU A 112 -9.78 2.84 13.37
N HIS A 113 -10.95 3.36 13.77
CA HIS A 113 -12.21 2.67 13.55
C HIS A 113 -12.55 2.54 12.05
N LEU A 114 -12.44 3.63 11.30
CA LEU A 114 -12.64 3.63 9.85
C LEU A 114 -11.64 2.69 9.14
N LEU A 115 -10.38 2.75 9.56
CA LEU A 115 -9.33 1.92 8.97
C LEU A 115 -9.56 0.43 9.23
N ALA A 116 -10.02 0.07 10.41
CA ALA A 116 -10.35 -1.32 10.74
C ALA A 116 -11.46 -1.87 9.83
N GLU A 117 -12.50 -1.07 9.60
CA GLU A 117 -13.59 -1.43 8.69
C GLU A 117 -13.09 -1.62 7.24
N LEU A 118 -12.32 -0.67 6.72
CA LEU A 118 -11.71 -0.75 5.41
C LEU A 118 -10.78 -1.96 5.27
N SER A 119 -9.95 -2.19 6.27
CA SER A 119 -8.96 -3.28 6.26
C SER A 119 -9.63 -4.66 6.27
N ALA A 120 -10.69 -4.83 7.03
CA ALA A 120 -11.46 -6.07 7.05
C ALA A 120 -12.06 -6.37 5.67
N ALA A 121 -12.66 -5.38 5.03
CA ALA A 121 -13.22 -5.50 3.68
C ALA A 121 -12.14 -5.82 2.64
N HIS A 122 -10.97 -5.20 2.73
CA HIS A 122 -9.84 -5.44 1.83
C HIS A 122 -9.27 -6.86 1.98
N LEU A 123 -9.14 -7.36 3.21
CA LEU A 123 -8.68 -8.73 3.45
C LEU A 123 -9.66 -9.76 2.88
N GLU A 124 -10.94 -9.48 2.96
CA GLU A 124 -11.97 -10.34 2.39
C GLU A 124 -11.90 -10.35 0.85
N GLU A 125 -11.73 -9.18 0.22
CA GLU A 125 -11.56 -9.07 -1.23
C GLU A 125 -10.28 -9.77 -1.71
N LEU A 126 -9.20 -9.69 -0.96
CA LEU A 126 -7.95 -10.38 -1.28
C LEU A 126 -8.08 -11.90 -1.27
N ARG A 127 -8.99 -12.46 -0.47
CA ARG A 127 -9.24 -13.91 -0.48
C ARG A 127 -9.72 -14.42 -1.83
N ALA A 128 -10.44 -13.58 -2.60
CA ALA A 128 -10.92 -13.94 -3.92
C ALA A 128 -9.80 -14.18 -4.93
N ILE A 129 -8.63 -13.53 -4.77
CA ILE A 129 -7.48 -13.70 -5.66
C ILE A 129 -6.47 -14.73 -5.16
N ARG A 130 -6.73 -15.35 -4.01
CA ARG A 130 -5.82 -16.36 -3.42
C ARG A 130 -5.46 -17.49 -4.37
N PRO A 131 -6.40 -18.12 -5.11
CA PRO A 131 -6.05 -19.19 -6.04
C PRO A 131 -5.10 -18.73 -7.14
N LEU A 132 -5.25 -17.50 -7.62
CA LEU A 132 -4.38 -16.89 -8.62
C LEU A 132 -2.98 -16.69 -8.08
N LEU A 133 -2.87 -16.13 -6.85
CA LEU A 133 -1.59 -15.92 -6.18
C LEU A 133 -0.85 -17.25 -5.95
N GLN A 134 -1.57 -18.30 -5.57
CA GLN A 134 -0.99 -19.63 -5.37
C GLN A 134 -0.40 -20.18 -6.67
N ARG A 135 -1.09 -20.01 -7.80
CA ARG A 135 -0.56 -20.42 -9.12
C ARG A 135 0.68 -19.64 -9.51
N LEU A 136 0.69 -18.32 -9.27
CA LEU A 136 1.86 -17.48 -9.54
C LEU A 136 3.07 -17.90 -8.69
N LEU A 137 2.88 -18.09 -7.39
CA LEU A 137 3.95 -18.49 -6.48
C LEU A 137 4.46 -19.90 -6.77
N GLY A 138 3.59 -20.82 -7.20
CA GLY A 138 3.97 -22.15 -7.59
C GLY A 138 4.89 -22.20 -8.81
N ARG A 139 4.80 -21.22 -9.72
CA ARG A 139 5.70 -21.11 -10.87
C ARG A 139 7.07 -20.53 -10.52
N THR A 140 7.14 -19.67 -9.53
CA THR A 140 8.41 -19.08 -9.08
C THR A 140 9.24 -20.02 -8.21
N GLY A 141 8.63 -21.09 -7.69
CA GLY A 141 9.30 -22.10 -6.87
C GLY A 141 9.85 -23.29 -7.63
N ALA A 142 9.68 -23.35 -8.95
CA ALA A 142 10.21 -24.41 -9.82
C ALA A 142 11.54 -23.98 -10.44
N ALA A 143 12.56 -23.78 -9.61
CA ALA A 143 13.94 -23.60 -10.03
C ALA A 143 14.81 -24.69 -9.37
#